data_0c3c5663f01ac046ef69489b63544b0e
#
_entry.id   0c3c5663f01ac046ef69489b63544b0e
#
_cell.length_a   1.000
_cell.length_b   1.000
_cell.length_c   1.000
_cell.angle_alpha   90.00
_cell.angle_beta   90.00
_cell.angle_gamma   90.00
#
_symmetry.space_group_name_H-M   'P 1'
#
loop_
_entity.id
_entity.type
_entity.pdbx_description
1 polymer ?
#
loop_
_entity_poly.entity_id
_entity_poly.type
_entity_poly.pdbx_seq_one_letter_code
_entity_poly.pdbx_strand_id
1 'polypeptide(L)'
;MSNRHLARSIVMQTLYQWDFKEKPTAAIPAIIEQNLQEFGSGLESEKEYIEETINGVIDHKEDIDAVIKKYAPNWPMEQIALVDRNILRIGIFELKFNDDIPAKVAINEAIEIAKTYGGPSSGKFVNGILGAIYKDMDTPPTDNPN
;
A
#
# COMPACT_ATOMS: atom_id res chain seq x y z
N MET A 1 13.53 -3.43 13.42
CA MET A 1 12.38 -3.47 12.53
C MET A 1 11.63 -4.76 12.73
N SER A 2 10.32 -4.68 12.68
CA SER A 2 9.53 -5.88 12.82
C SER A 2 9.52 -6.67 11.52
N ASN A 3 9.23 -7.95 11.63
CA ASN A 3 9.08 -8.79 10.45
C ASN A 3 7.93 -8.30 9.56
N ARG A 4 6.85 -7.78 10.16
CA ARG A 4 5.75 -7.25 9.40
C ARG A 4 6.16 -6.01 8.60
N HIS A 5 7.02 -5.17 9.16
CA HIS A 5 7.53 -4.01 8.42
C HIS A 5 8.34 -4.46 7.20
N LEU A 6 9.21 -5.45 7.39
CA LEU A 6 9.98 -5.98 6.28
C LEU A 6 9.09 -6.66 5.25
N ALA A 7 8.04 -7.36 5.72
CA ALA A 7 7.09 -7.98 4.81
C ALA A 7 6.37 -6.95 3.95
N ARG A 8 6.00 -5.81 4.54
CA ARG A 8 5.37 -4.74 3.75
C ARG A 8 6.32 -4.20 2.68
N SER A 9 7.61 -4.16 2.97
CA SER A 9 8.59 -3.75 1.96
C SER A 9 8.61 -4.72 0.79
N ILE A 10 8.47 -6.01 1.06
CA ILE A 10 8.40 -7.01 -0.02
C ILE A 10 7.11 -6.83 -0.83
N VAL A 11 5.99 -6.53 -0.16
CA VAL A 11 4.74 -6.24 -0.86
C VAL A 11 4.95 -5.06 -1.81
N MET A 12 5.57 -3.99 -1.32
CA MET A 12 5.80 -2.80 -2.14
C MET A 12 6.71 -3.12 -3.32
N GLN A 13 7.80 -3.85 -3.09
CA GLN A 13 8.71 -4.21 -4.16
C GLN A 13 8.02 -5.05 -5.24
N THR A 14 7.17 -5.98 -4.83
CA THR A 14 6.44 -6.83 -5.76
C THR A 14 5.49 -6.00 -6.61
N LEU A 15 4.72 -5.14 -5.96
CA LEU A 15 3.77 -4.28 -6.70
C LEU A 15 4.51 -3.30 -7.61
N TYR A 16 5.65 -2.78 -7.16
CA TYR A 16 6.46 -1.90 -7.98
C TYR A 16 6.92 -2.61 -9.25
N GLN A 17 7.44 -3.82 -9.12
CA GLN A 17 7.94 -4.57 -10.26
C GLN A 17 6.81 -4.91 -11.24
N TRP A 18 5.68 -5.32 -10.70
CA TRP A 18 4.51 -5.63 -11.50
C TRP A 18 4.04 -4.38 -12.26
N ASP A 19 3.95 -3.25 -11.58
CA ASP A 19 3.46 -2.00 -12.14
C ASP A 19 4.44 -1.43 -13.17
N PHE A 20 5.73 -1.37 -12.81
CA PHE A 20 6.75 -0.78 -13.66
C PHE A 20 6.84 -1.50 -15.01
N LYS A 21 6.73 -2.82 -14.99
CA LYS A 21 6.85 -3.61 -16.22
C LYS A 21 5.51 -3.88 -16.88
N GLU A 22 4.44 -3.32 -16.34
CA GLU A 22 3.08 -3.51 -16.87
C GLU A 22 2.77 -4.99 -17.08
N LYS A 23 3.18 -5.80 -16.11
CA LYS A 23 3.01 -7.24 -16.23
C LYS A 23 1.58 -7.66 -15.97
N PRO A 24 1.13 -8.75 -16.57
CA PRO A 24 -0.20 -9.27 -16.25
C PRO A 24 -0.23 -9.79 -14.82
N THR A 25 -1.44 -9.86 -14.26
CA THR A 25 -1.58 -10.34 -12.87
C THR A 25 -1.11 -11.78 -12.74
N ALA A 26 -1.14 -12.56 -13.82
CA ALA A 26 -0.64 -13.93 -13.77
C ALA A 26 0.84 -14.02 -13.43
N ALA A 27 1.60 -12.93 -13.59
CA ALA A 27 3.02 -12.93 -13.25
C ALA A 27 3.27 -12.75 -11.75
N ILE A 28 2.25 -12.34 -10.98
CA ILE A 28 2.41 -12.03 -9.56
C ILE A 28 3.01 -13.17 -8.75
N PRO A 29 2.52 -14.43 -8.86
CA PRO A 29 3.10 -15.51 -8.04
C PRO A 29 4.60 -15.69 -8.26
N ALA A 30 5.07 -15.56 -9.49
CA ALA A 30 6.50 -15.71 -9.78
C ALA A 30 7.30 -14.55 -9.18
N ILE A 31 6.77 -13.33 -9.22
CA ILE A 31 7.45 -12.18 -8.64
C ILE A 31 7.54 -12.33 -7.12
N ILE A 32 6.45 -12.77 -6.49
CA ILE A 32 6.45 -13.01 -5.04
C ILE A 32 7.53 -14.04 -4.69
N GLU A 33 7.56 -15.14 -5.40
CA GLU A 33 8.50 -16.20 -5.12
C GLU A 33 9.94 -15.72 -5.22
N GLN A 34 10.24 -14.98 -6.27
CA GLN A 34 11.58 -14.45 -6.47
C GLN A 34 11.98 -13.49 -5.34
N ASN A 35 11.07 -12.59 -4.96
CA ASN A 35 11.37 -11.63 -3.90
C ASN A 35 11.52 -12.31 -2.54
N LEU A 36 10.74 -13.37 -2.28
CA LEU A 36 10.90 -14.11 -1.06
C LEU A 36 12.25 -14.85 -1.01
N GLN A 37 12.71 -15.37 -2.15
CA GLN A 37 14.00 -16.01 -2.19
C GLN A 37 15.14 -15.04 -1.96
N GLU A 38 15.03 -13.84 -2.51
CA GLU A 38 16.12 -12.87 -2.41
C GLU A 38 16.09 -12.08 -1.09
N PHE A 39 14.92 -11.75 -0.58
CA PHE A 39 14.81 -10.82 0.54
C PHE A 39 14.02 -11.38 1.71
N GLY A 40 13.46 -12.57 1.60
CA GLY A 40 12.52 -13.09 2.57
C GLY A 40 13.11 -13.99 3.65
N SER A 41 14.43 -14.07 3.75
CA SER A 41 15.03 -14.90 4.78
C SER A 41 14.56 -14.46 6.16
N GLY A 42 14.01 -15.41 6.92
CA GLY A 42 13.48 -15.09 8.23
C GLY A 42 12.05 -14.57 8.23
N LEU A 43 11.41 -14.48 7.06
CA LEU A 43 10.06 -13.95 6.96
C LEU A 43 9.03 -15.02 6.58
N GLU A 44 9.36 -16.29 6.82
CA GLU A 44 8.46 -17.38 6.45
C GLU A 44 7.09 -17.25 7.11
N SER A 45 7.06 -16.74 8.33
CA SER A 45 5.79 -16.56 9.06
C SER A 45 4.95 -15.44 8.47
N GLU A 46 5.51 -14.59 7.60
CA GLU A 46 4.79 -13.49 7.00
C GLU A 46 4.33 -13.76 5.58
N LYS A 47 4.58 -14.97 5.07
CA LYS A 47 4.24 -15.28 3.68
C LYS A 47 2.76 -15.12 3.40
N GLU A 48 1.91 -15.53 4.32
CA GLU A 48 0.47 -15.40 4.15
C GLU A 48 0.06 -13.93 4.06
N TYR A 49 0.60 -13.10 4.95
CA TYR A 49 0.34 -11.67 4.91
C TYR A 49 0.76 -11.06 3.57
N ILE A 50 1.94 -11.45 3.08
CA ILE A 50 2.47 -10.90 1.83
C ILE A 50 1.54 -11.27 0.68
N GLU A 51 1.14 -12.53 0.59
CA GLU A 51 0.30 -12.99 -0.50
C GLU A 51 -1.10 -12.37 -0.42
N GLU A 52 -1.67 -12.32 0.78
CA GLU A 52 -3.01 -11.75 0.95
C GLU A 52 -3.04 -10.27 0.62
N THR A 53 -2.00 -9.53 1.02
CA THR A 53 -1.98 -8.10 0.77
C THR A 53 -1.80 -7.80 -0.71
N ILE A 54 -0.89 -8.50 -1.38
CA ILE A 54 -0.67 -8.30 -2.80
C ILE A 54 -1.92 -8.65 -3.59
N ASN A 55 -2.51 -9.80 -3.31
CA ASN A 55 -3.71 -10.23 -4.02
C ASN A 55 -4.89 -9.31 -3.72
N GLY A 56 -4.99 -8.83 -2.48
CA GLY A 56 -6.04 -7.90 -2.11
C GLY A 56 -5.93 -6.58 -2.86
N VAL A 57 -4.71 -6.06 -2.98
CA VAL A 57 -4.49 -4.82 -3.75
C VAL A 57 -4.89 -5.03 -5.21
N ILE A 58 -4.49 -6.15 -5.79
CA ILE A 58 -4.82 -6.43 -7.20
C ILE A 58 -6.32 -6.59 -7.37
N ASP A 59 -6.98 -7.33 -6.48
CA ASP A 59 -8.41 -7.57 -6.58
C ASP A 59 -9.24 -6.29 -6.44
N HIS A 60 -8.75 -5.34 -5.63
CA HIS A 60 -9.46 -4.09 -5.38
C HIS A 60 -8.81 -2.90 -6.09
N LYS A 61 -7.98 -3.16 -7.10
CA LYS A 61 -7.18 -2.11 -7.70
C LYS A 61 -8.03 -0.97 -8.26
N GLU A 62 -9.13 -1.27 -8.92
CA GLU A 62 -9.95 -0.21 -9.49
C GLU A 62 -10.54 0.69 -8.41
N ASP A 63 -11.06 0.09 -7.35
CA ASP A 63 -11.61 0.86 -6.23
C ASP A 63 -10.53 1.67 -5.53
N ILE A 64 -9.36 1.05 -5.33
CA ILE A 64 -8.26 1.73 -4.66
C ILE A 64 -7.77 2.90 -5.50
N ASP A 65 -7.57 2.69 -6.79
CA ASP A 65 -7.10 3.77 -7.67
C ASP A 65 -8.12 4.91 -7.76
N ALA A 66 -9.41 4.60 -7.68
CA ALA A 66 -10.45 5.62 -7.64
C ALA A 66 -10.33 6.47 -6.38
N VAL A 67 -9.98 5.85 -5.24
CA VAL A 67 -9.76 6.60 -4.00
C VAL A 67 -8.55 7.51 -4.15
N ILE A 68 -7.46 7.01 -4.75
CA ILE A 68 -6.28 7.85 -4.96
C ILE A 68 -6.64 9.07 -5.81
N LYS A 69 -7.41 8.88 -6.89
CA LYS A 69 -7.82 9.99 -7.73
C LYS A 69 -8.67 11.00 -6.97
N LYS A 70 -9.53 10.53 -6.09
CA LYS A 70 -10.38 11.41 -5.31
C LYS A 70 -9.56 12.31 -4.39
N TYR A 71 -8.53 11.78 -3.77
CA TYR A 71 -7.74 12.50 -2.78
C TYR A 71 -6.52 13.19 -3.37
N ALA A 72 -6.18 12.90 -4.62
CA ALA A 72 -5.10 13.57 -5.33
C ALA A 72 -5.58 13.97 -6.72
N PRO A 73 -6.61 14.84 -6.82
CA PRO A 73 -7.24 15.12 -8.10
C PRO A 73 -6.35 15.83 -9.10
N ASN A 74 -5.29 16.47 -8.63
CA ASN A 74 -4.39 17.20 -9.52
C ASN A 74 -3.23 16.34 -10.02
N TRP A 75 -3.20 15.06 -9.65
CA TRP A 75 -2.10 14.17 -10.01
C TRP A 75 -2.65 12.96 -10.76
N PRO A 76 -2.56 12.95 -12.09
CA PRO A 76 -2.91 11.73 -12.84
C PRO A 76 -2.09 10.55 -12.35
N MET A 77 -2.70 9.37 -12.36
CA MET A 77 -2.04 8.18 -11.82
C MET A 77 -0.67 7.94 -12.45
N GLU A 78 -0.55 8.18 -13.75
CA GLU A 78 0.71 7.94 -14.44
C GLU A 78 1.79 8.95 -14.07
N GLN A 79 1.43 10.05 -13.42
CA GLN A 79 2.40 11.04 -12.97
C GLN A 79 2.78 10.87 -11.50
N ILE A 80 2.07 10.03 -10.77
CA ILE A 80 2.45 9.71 -9.40
C ILE A 80 3.61 8.72 -9.48
N ALA A 81 4.68 8.99 -8.73
CA ALA A 81 5.84 8.09 -8.72
C ALA A 81 5.42 6.67 -8.40
N LEU A 82 6.06 5.69 -9.06
CA LEU A 82 5.71 4.28 -8.88
C LEU A 82 5.79 3.83 -7.43
N VAL A 83 6.82 4.29 -6.70
CA VAL A 83 6.95 3.96 -5.28
C VAL A 83 5.74 4.50 -4.53
N ASP A 84 5.43 5.78 -4.73
CA ASP A 84 4.35 6.44 -3.99
C ASP A 84 3.00 5.81 -4.29
N ARG A 85 2.69 5.56 -5.56
CA ARG A 85 1.36 5.05 -5.86
C ARG A 85 1.17 3.62 -5.37
N ASN A 86 2.21 2.81 -5.37
CA ASN A 86 2.07 1.45 -4.86
C ASN A 86 2.03 1.41 -3.34
N ILE A 87 2.72 2.32 -2.67
CA ILE A 87 2.58 2.45 -1.22
C ILE A 87 1.19 2.94 -0.85
N LEU A 88 0.64 3.89 -1.62
CA LEU A 88 -0.74 4.33 -1.41
C LEU A 88 -1.71 3.18 -1.60
N ARG A 89 -1.50 2.34 -2.59
CA ARG A 89 -2.36 1.17 -2.81
C ARG A 89 -2.35 0.24 -1.60
N ILE A 90 -1.17 -0.02 -1.04
CA ILE A 90 -1.06 -0.86 0.15
C ILE A 90 -1.77 -0.20 1.33
N GLY A 91 -1.51 1.08 1.56
CA GLY A 91 -2.11 1.79 2.68
C GLY A 91 -3.62 1.84 2.60
N ILE A 92 -4.15 2.12 1.42
CA ILE A 92 -5.61 2.17 1.23
C ILE A 92 -6.21 0.78 1.41
N PHE A 93 -5.55 -0.25 0.87
CA PHE A 93 -6.04 -1.61 1.08
C PHE A 93 -6.13 -1.94 2.57
N GLU A 94 -5.08 -1.63 3.32
CA GLU A 94 -5.07 -1.94 4.74
C GLU A 94 -6.07 -1.08 5.52
N LEU A 95 -6.27 0.17 5.11
CA LEU A 95 -7.23 1.04 5.78
C LEU A 95 -8.67 0.61 5.54
N LYS A 96 -9.00 0.25 4.31
CA LYS A 96 -10.40 0.10 3.93
C LYS A 96 -10.86 -1.34 3.79
N PHE A 97 -9.93 -2.27 3.57
CA PHE A 97 -10.29 -3.65 3.26
C PHE A 97 -9.70 -4.67 4.21
N ASN A 98 -8.85 -4.25 5.15
CA ASN A 98 -8.25 -5.20 6.11
C ASN A 98 -8.47 -4.71 7.53
N ASP A 99 -9.54 -5.20 8.15
CA ASP A 99 -9.92 -4.78 9.49
C ASP A 99 -8.97 -5.29 10.58
N ASP A 100 -8.12 -6.24 10.26
CA ASP A 100 -7.18 -6.79 11.25
C ASP A 100 -6.04 -5.84 11.55
N ILE A 101 -5.85 -4.81 10.72
CA ILE A 101 -4.74 -3.87 10.89
C ILE A 101 -5.29 -2.54 11.38
N PRO A 102 -4.86 -2.06 12.56
CA PRO A 102 -5.31 -0.75 13.03
C PRO A 102 -4.93 0.35 12.05
N ALA A 103 -5.83 1.29 11.87
CA ALA A 103 -5.65 2.34 10.86
C ALA A 103 -4.34 3.10 11.05
N LYS A 104 -4.02 3.47 12.30
CA LYS A 104 -2.80 4.25 12.55
C LYS A 104 -1.54 3.44 12.23
N VAL A 105 -1.58 2.13 12.43
CA VAL A 105 -0.45 1.27 12.08
C VAL A 105 -0.28 1.26 10.56
N ALA A 106 -1.38 1.10 9.82
CA ALA A 106 -1.32 1.09 8.36
C ALA A 106 -0.72 2.39 7.82
N ILE A 107 -1.16 3.52 8.35
CA ILE A 107 -0.67 4.82 7.89
C ILE A 107 0.80 5.02 8.24
N ASN A 108 1.17 4.75 9.49
CA ASN A 108 2.55 4.97 9.92
C ASN A 108 3.53 4.08 9.17
N GLU A 109 3.15 2.83 8.92
CA GLU A 109 4.02 1.92 8.18
C GLU A 109 4.18 2.36 6.73
N ALA A 110 3.10 2.82 6.11
CA ALA A 110 3.17 3.34 4.74
C ALA A 110 4.11 4.55 4.66
N ILE A 111 4.01 5.46 5.64
CA ILE A 111 4.86 6.64 5.67
C ILE A 111 6.33 6.24 5.80
N GLU A 112 6.64 5.28 6.68
CA GLU A 112 8.02 4.86 6.88
C GLU A 112 8.60 4.23 5.62
N ILE A 113 7.84 3.40 4.93
CA ILE A 113 8.29 2.79 3.69
C ILE A 113 8.50 3.87 2.63
N ALA A 114 7.58 4.85 2.56
CA ALA A 114 7.71 5.95 1.61
C ALA A 114 8.99 6.74 1.85
N LYS A 115 9.31 7.03 3.10
CA LYS A 115 10.55 7.74 3.43
C LYS A 115 11.78 6.94 3.03
N THR A 116 11.74 5.64 3.29
CA THR A 116 12.89 4.77 3.02
C THR A 116 13.19 4.68 1.53
N TYR A 117 12.15 4.55 0.70
CA TYR A 117 12.33 4.29 -0.73
C TYR A 117 12.18 5.53 -1.59
N GLY A 118 11.45 6.56 -1.13
CA GLY A 118 11.20 7.75 -1.92
C GLY A 118 11.69 9.04 -1.30
N GLY A 119 12.16 9.01 -0.06
CA GLY A 119 12.66 10.19 0.62
C GLY A 119 11.59 10.97 1.38
N PRO A 120 11.98 12.07 2.02
CA PRO A 120 11.04 12.82 2.88
C PRO A 120 9.81 13.36 2.15
N SER A 121 9.95 13.77 0.90
CA SER A 121 8.80 14.30 0.17
C SER A 121 7.77 13.22 -0.11
N SER A 122 8.22 11.98 -0.36
CA SER A 122 7.30 10.85 -0.51
C SER A 122 6.54 10.59 0.78
N GLY A 123 7.23 10.63 1.93
CA GLY A 123 6.57 10.48 3.21
C GLY A 123 5.49 11.51 3.44
N LYS A 124 5.75 12.77 3.09
CA LYS A 124 4.77 13.83 3.25
C LYS A 124 3.57 13.64 2.32
N PHE A 125 3.83 13.26 1.08
CA PHE A 125 2.78 13.04 0.10
C PHE A 125 1.85 11.92 0.53
N VAL A 126 2.43 10.79 0.94
CA VAL A 126 1.66 9.63 1.39
C VAL A 126 0.86 9.97 2.65
N ASN A 127 1.50 10.65 3.61
CA ASN A 127 0.81 11.05 4.82
C ASN A 127 -0.38 11.96 4.53
N GLY A 128 -0.21 12.91 3.62
CA GLY A 128 -1.30 13.83 3.27
C GLY A 128 -2.52 13.10 2.75
N ILE A 129 -2.31 12.12 1.88
CA ILE A 129 -3.42 11.39 1.28
C ILE A 129 -4.04 10.41 2.26
N LEU A 130 -3.23 9.57 2.91
CA LEU A 130 -3.77 8.57 3.82
C LEU A 130 -4.40 9.21 5.05
N GLY A 131 -3.82 10.32 5.53
CA GLY A 131 -4.40 11.06 6.65
C GLY A 131 -5.76 11.65 6.32
N ALA A 132 -5.92 12.17 5.11
CA ALA A 132 -7.22 12.71 4.66
C ALA A 132 -8.26 11.61 4.54
N ILE A 133 -7.85 10.45 4.02
CA ILE A 133 -8.77 9.31 3.93
C ILE A 133 -9.20 8.89 5.33
N TYR A 134 -8.25 8.77 6.25
CA TYR A 134 -8.55 8.35 7.61
C TYR A 134 -9.50 9.34 8.30
N LYS A 135 -9.26 10.64 8.10
CA LYS A 135 -10.12 11.65 8.70
C LYS A 135 -11.56 11.52 8.21
N ASP A 136 -11.74 11.24 6.93
CA ASP A 136 -13.08 11.06 6.39
C ASP A 136 -13.73 9.77 6.92
N MET A 137 -12.95 8.74 7.19
CA MET A 137 -13.48 7.51 7.78
C MET A 137 -13.93 7.72 9.22
N ASP A 138 -13.23 8.62 9.94
CA ASP A 138 -13.51 8.86 11.34
C ASP A 138 -14.69 9.78 11.59
N THR A 139 -15.23 10.37 10.57
CA THR A 139 -16.38 11.26 10.73
C THR A 139 -17.50 10.79 9.83
N PRO A 140 -18.07 9.60 10.09
CA PRO A 140 -19.18 9.12 9.28
C PRO A 140 -20.39 10.01 9.49
N PRO A 141 -21.19 10.19 8.45
CA PRO A 141 -22.35 11.05 8.54
C PRO A 141 -23.31 10.67 9.64
N THR A 142 -23.41 9.39 9.94
CA THR A 142 -24.34 8.92 10.96
C THR A 142 -23.86 9.21 12.35
N ASP A 143 -22.58 9.44 12.53
CA ASP A 143 -22.05 9.77 13.81
C ASP A 143 -22.07 11.21 14.06
N ASN A 144 -22.38 11.92 13.11
CA ASN A 144 -22.32 13.29 13.22
C ASN A 144 -23.54 13.75 13.87
N PRO A 145 -23.55 13.83 15.07
CA PRO A 145 -24.71 14.31 15.68
C PRO A 145 -24.80 15.72 15.48
N ASN A 146 -24.18 15.72 15.06
CA ASN A 146 -24.33 16.74 15.10
C ASN A 146 -24.04 17.37 14.75
#